data_b2c112e28348b76820be0bf80274f766
#
_entry.id   b2c112e28348b76820be0bf80274f766
#
_cell.length_a   1.000
_cell.length_b   1.000
_cell.length_c   1.000
_cell.angle_alpha   90.00
_cell.angle_beta   90.00
_cell.angle_gamma   90.00
#
_symmetry.space_group_name_H-M   'P 1'
#
loop_
_entity.id
_entity.type
_entity.pdbx_description
1 polymer ?
#
loop_
_entity_poly.entity_id
_entity_poly.type
_entity_poly.pdbx_seq_one_letter_code
_entity_poly.pdbx_strand_id
1 'polypeptide(L)'
;LVPLNIPPHRQQQLGELGQQIGLNIINLLARLGHYRVQRGIAYGEQPRQSLDFYQHGRGSRVADEPLPPLVLFIYGGGWRSGARQNYRFVADTLCRLGCDVVVADYRLYPDVRFEQMMQDVVLAGRWVSDNTPAQQPVFVMGHSAGAQLGALLCLNQSCLAETGNLAARLKGFVGLAGPYDFYPFTEDDHWDLFGPEQDYPLSQAVNFVRADAPPLYLLHGEQDTRVRRGHSKSLMEKAQAAGGQASREVYENLGHTDIIVAFSAIHRGRSSVVRDLANFILDPLGVIERPMNNNNTGDVL
;
A
#
# COMPACT_ATOMS: atom_id res chain seq x y z
N LEU A 1 -39.86 22.41 1.02
CA LEU A 1 -38.51 22.43 0.42
C LEU A 1 -38.46 21.35 -0.63
N VAL A 2 -38.43 21.74 -1.92
CA VAL A 2 -38.29 20.81 -3.04
C VAL A 2 -36.84 20.28 -3.00
N PRO A 3 -36.60 18.95 -2.99
CA PRO A 3 -35.23 18.45 -3.06
C PRO A 3 -34.60 18.86 -4.40
N LEU A 4 -33.47 19.52 -4.36
CA LEU A 4 -32.68 19.87 -5.53
C LEU A 4 -32.23 18.57 -6.19
N ASN A 5 -32.84 18.29 -7.35
CA ASN A 5 -32.52 17.10 -8.16
C ASN A 5 -31.19 17.38 -8.89
N ILE A 6 -30.05 17.07 -8.23
CA ILE A 6 -28.71 17.27 -8.78
C ILE A 6 -28.44 16.13 -9.78
N PRO A 7 -28.11 16.43 -11.05
CA PRO A 7 -27.78 15.41 -12.05
C PRO A 7 -26.64 14.48 -11.57
N PRO A 8 -26.66 13.18 -11.92
CA PRO A 8 -25.68 12.19 -11.44
C PRO A 8 -24.23 12.60 -11.66
N HIS A 9 -23.88 13.18 -12.81
CA HIS A 9 -22.53 13.66 -13.11
C HIS A 9 -22.09 14.80 -12.18
N ARG A 10 -23.01 15.68 -11.75
CA ARG A 10 -22.71 16.74 -10.76
C ARG A 10 -22.57 16.18 -9.35
N GLN A 11 -23.33 15.14 -8.99
CA GLN A 11 -23.16 14.46 -7.71
C GLN A 11 -21.79 13.80 -7.62
N GLN A 12 -21.33 13.17 -8.68
CA GLN A 12 -19.99 12.58 -8.77
C GLN A 12 -18.91 13.66 -8.65
N GLN A 13 -19.00 14.76 -9.40
CA GLN A 13 -18.04 15.88 -9.32
C GLN A 13 -17.99 16.51 -7.92
N LEU A 14 -19.14 16.67 -7.26
CA LEU A 14 -19.19 17.19 -5.87
C LEU A 14 -18.56 16.20 -4.88
N GLY A 15 -18.75 14.90 -5.09
CA GLY A 15 -18.12 13.85 -4.31
C GLY A 15 -16.59 13.87 -4.43
N GLU A 16 -16.09 13.97 -5.66
CA GLU A 16 -14.65 14.05 -5.97
C GLU A 16 -14.02 15.32 -5.37
N LEU A 17 -14.70 16.46 -5.49
CA LEU A 17 -14.27 17.71 -4.89
C LEU A 17 -14.23 17.64 -3.36
N GLY A 18 -15.25 17.03 -2.74
CA GLY A 18 -15.29 16.80 -1.29
C GLY A 18 -14.15 15.90 -0.80
N GLN A 19 -13.86 14.83 -1.52
CA GLN A 19 -12.71 13.95 -1.25
C GLN A 19 -11.39 14.70 -1.35
N GLN A 20 -11.19 15.51 -2.39
CA GLN A 20 -9.99 16.30 -2.58
C GLN A 20 -9.79 17.35 -1.48
N ILE A 21 -10.86 18.02 -1.06
CA ILE A 21 -10.83 18.96 0.07
C ILE A 21 -10.46 18.23 1.36
N GLY A 22 -11.07 17.07 1.63
CA GLY A 22 -10.75 16.23 2.78
C GLY A 22 -9.29 15.81 2.81
N LEU A 23 -8.76 15.32 1.68
CA LEU A 23 -7.34 14.96 1.53
C LEU A 23 -6.42 16.15 1.77
N ASN A 24 -6.79 17.36 1.29
CA ASN A 24 -5.98 18.56 1.50
C ASN A 24 -5.92 18.95 2.98
N ILE A 25 -7.05 18.85 3.71
CA ILE A 25 -7.11 19.15 5.15
C ILE A 25 -6.25 18.18 5.95
N ILE A 26 -6.38 16.87 5.75
CA ILE A 26 -5.60 15.89 6.50
C ILE A 26 -4.10 15.98 6.18
N ASN A 27 -3.73 16.31 4.94
CA ASN A 27 -2.34 16.54 4.57
C ASN A 27 -1.79 17.88 5.10
N LEU A 28 -2.63 18.89 5.28
CA LEU A 28 -2.23 20.15 5.93
C LEU A 28 -1.86 19.89 7.40
N LEU A 29 -2.67 19.14 8.13
CA LEU A 29 -2.38 18.75 9.51
C LEU A 29 -1.10 17.92 9.62
N ALA A 30 -0.83 17.06 8.65
CA ALA A 30 0.39 16.27 8.60
C ALA A 30 1.67 17.11 8.39
N ARG A 31 1.58 18.36 7.93
CA ARG A 31 2.73 19.29 7.86
C ARG A 31 3.29 19.66 9.21
N LEU A 32 2.51 19.51 10.27
CA LEU A 32 2.91 19.77 11.66
C LEU A 32 3.61 18.56 12.30
N GLY A 33 3.85 17.49 11.54
CA GLY A 33 4.52 16.28 12.02
C GLY A 33 6.00 16.51 12.33
N HIS A 34 6.53 15.73 13.28
CA HIS A 34 7.94 15.76 13.68
C HIS A 34 8.75 14.78 12.83
N TYR A 35 9.04 15.15 11.58
CA TYR A 35 9.88 14.37 10.65
C TYR A 35 10.71 15.32 9.78
N ARG A 36 11.81 14.82 9.24
CA ARG A 36 12.53 15.48 8.14
C ARG A 36 12.04 14.91 6.83
N VAL A 37 11.95 15.73 5.78
CA VAL A 37 11.52 15.24 4.46
C VAL A 37 12.39 15.81 3.36
N GLN A 38 12.86 14.92 2.50
CA GLN A 38 13.44 15.24 1.19
C GLN A 38 12.39 14.94 0.15
N ARG A 39 12.06 15.93 -0.68
CA ARG A 39 10.95 15.83 -1.63
C ARG A 39 11.44 15.83 -3.06
N GLY A 40 10.69 15.11 -3.92
CA GLY A 40 10.93 15.12 -5.35
C GLY A 40 12.26 14.51 -5.75
N ILE A 41 12.73 13.51 -5.01
CA ILE A 41 13.94 12.76 -5.34
C ILE A 41 13.64 11.91 -6.57
N ALA A 42 14.37 12.11 -7.66
CA ALA A 42 14.26 11.26 -8.84
C ALA A 42 14.81 9.85 -8.55
N TYR A 43 14.05 8.82 -8.92
CA TYR A 43 14.50 7.43 -8.87
C TYR A 43 14.60 6.80 -10.27
N GLY A 44 14.29 7.56 -11.31
CA GLY A 44 14.40 7.22 -12.72
C GLY A 44 14.34 8.47 -13.60
N GLU A 45 14.24 8.27 -14.90
CA GLU A 45 14.35 9.35 -15.90
C GLU A 45 13.01 10.03 -16.23
N GLN A 46 11.89 9.38 -15.91
CA GLN A 46 10.56 9.89 -16.23
C GLN A 46 10.06 10.89 -15.19
N PRO A 47 9.26 11.90 -15.56
CA PRO A 47 8.81 12.94 -14.62
C PRO A 47 8.08 12.41 -13.38
N ARG A 48 7.34 11.29 -13.51
CA ARG A 48 6.66 10.65 -12.38
C ARG A 48 7.54 9.67 -11.59
N GLN A 49 8.73 9.34 -12.08
CA GLN A 49 9.67 8.50 -11.34
C GLN A 49 10.38 9.32 -10.26
N SER A 50 9.60 9.79 -9.29
CA SER A 50 10.08 10.59 -8.17
C SER A 50 9.40 10.19 -6.86
N LEU A 51 10.10 10.36 -5.76
CA LEU A 51 9.66 9.98 -4.43
C LEU A 51 9.90 11.09 -3.39
N ASP A 52 9.20 11.00 -2.27
CA ASP A 52 9.46 11.78 -1.07
C ASP A 52 10.01 10.84 0.01
N PHE A 53 11.12 11.18 0.63
CA PHE A 53 11.72 10.43 1.73
C PHE A 53 11.53 11.17 3.05
N TYR A 54 10.78 10.56 3.95
CA TYR A 54 10.48 11.05 5.30
C TYR A 54 11.31 10.28 6.30
N GLN A 55 12.05 11.00 7.12
CA GLN A 55 12.84 10.42 8.22
C GLN A 55 12.18 10.81 9.55
N HIS A 56 11.93 9.83 10.41
CA HIS A 56 11.33 10.10 11.71
C HIS A 56 12.22 11.02 12.56
N GLY A 57 11.56 11.89 13.34
CA GLY A 57 12.20 13.05 13.98
C GLY A 57 12.93 12.76 15.30
N ARG A 58 13.49 11.57 15.52
CA ARG A 58 14.43 11.37 16.62
C ARG A 58 15.70 12.15 16.31
N GLY A 59 16.19 12.88 17.34
CA GLY A 59 17.43 13.69 17.26
C GLY A 59 18.66 12.92 16.78
N SER A 60 19.83 13.50 16.88
CA SER A 60 21.08 12.85 16.46
C SER A 60 21.12 11.40 16.92
N ARG A 61 21.22 10.46 15.97
CA ARG A 61 21.36 9.03 16.26
C ARG A 61 22.50 8.77 17.23
N VAL A 62 22.23 7.99 18.25
CA VAL A 62 23.29 7.37 19.05
C VAL A 62 23.86 6.22 18.22
N ALA A 63 25.17 6.10 18.14
CA ALA A 63 25.86 5.20 17.19
C ALA A 63 25.44 3.72 17.28
N ASP A 64 24.95 3.26 18.44
CA ASP A 64 24.60 1.87 18.74
C ASP A 64 23.09 1.59 18.75
N GLU A 65 22.22 2.56 18.40
CA GLU A 65 20.79 2.31 18.33
C GLU A 65 20.41 1.53 17.05
N PRO A 66 19.48 0.53 17.16
CA PRO A 66 18.96 -0.18 15.98
C PRO A 66 18.40 0.79 14.94
N LEU A 67 18.62 0.47 13.67
CA LEU A 67 18.06 1.23 12.56
C LEU A 67 16.53 1.18 12.60
N PRO A 68 15.83 2.32 12.44
CA PRO A 68 14.38 2.33 12.36
C PRO A 68 13.90 1.49 11.16
N PRO A 69 12.76 0.82 11.24
CA PRO A 69 12.15 0.24 10.06
C PRO A 69 11.92 1.29 8.98
N LEU A 70 12.10 0.92 7.71
CA LEU A 70 11.73 1.74 6.57
C LEU A 70 10.49 1.16 5.92
N VAL A 71 9.50 2.00 5.62
CA VAL A 71 8.30 1.62 4.88
C VAL A 71 8.36 2.22 3.48
N LEU A 72 8.42 1.38 2.44
CA LEU A 72 8.15 1.79 1.06
C LEU A 72 6.64 1.75 0.85
N PHE A 73 6.02 2.94 0.77
CA PHE A 73 4.58 3.07 0.58
C PHE A 73 4.21 3.37 -0.87
N ILE A 74 3.31 2.55 -1.43
CA ILE A 74 2.76 2.65 -2.77
C ILE A 74 1.27 2.96 -2.65
N TYR A 75 0.86 4.12 -3.15
CA TYR A 75 -0.51 4.59 -3.00
C TYR A 75 -1.48 4.00 -4.03
N GLY A 76 -2.77 4.08 -3.72
CA GLY A 76 -3.87 3.72 -4.60
C GLY A 76 -4.31 4.86 -5.52
N GLY A 77 -5.33 4.57 -6.32
CA GLY A 77 -5.93 5.52 -7.26
C GLY A 77 -6.38 4.85 -8.56
N GLY A 78 -6.69 3.53 -8.49
CA GLY A 78 -7.18 2.76 -9.64
C GLY A 78 -6.20 2.75 -10.81
N TRP A 79 -4.90 2.80 -10.53
CA TRP A 79 -3.81 2.89 -11.52
C TRP A 79 -3.86 4.13 -12.42
N ARG A 80 -4.82 5.05 -12.22
CA ARG A 80 -5.13 6.20 -13.08
C ARG A 80 -4.86 7.54 -12.44
N SER A 81 -4.79 7.58 -11.12
CA SER A 81 -4.70 8.82 -10.36
C SER A 81 -3.86 8.65 -9.10
N GLY A 82 -3.62 9.76 -8.43
CA GLY A 82 -2.83 9.82 -7.21
C GLY A 82 -1.49 10.51 -7.41
N ALA A 83 -0.95 10.96 -6.29
CA ALA A 83 0.38 11.55 -6.22
C ALA A 83 0.90 11.43 -4.79
N ARG A 84 2.21 11.25 -4.61
CA ARG A 84 2.88 11.09 -3.30
C ARG A 84 2.53 12.22 -2.32
N GLN A 85 2.28 13.43 -2.82
CA GLN A 85 1.93 14.58 -1.99
C GLN A 85 0.59 14.41 -1.27
N ASN A 86 -0.31 13.59 -1.81
CA ASN A 86 -1.63 13.31 -1.25
C ASN A 86 -1.58 12.36 -0.04
N TYR A 87 -0.43 11.70 0.20
CA TYR A 87 -0.28 10.67 1.23
C TYR A 87 0.72 11.05 2.34
N ARG A 88 0.98 12.36 2.51
CA ARG A 88 1.83 12.85 3.61
C ARG A 88 1.32 12.42 4.97
N PHE A 89 0.00 12.34 5.16
CA PHE A 89 -0.61 11.91 6.42
C PHE A 89 -0.28 10.46 6.78
N VAL A 90 -0.09 9.60 5.79
CA VAL A 90 0.38 8.22 5.99
C VAL A 90 1.82 8.27 6.49
N ALA A 91 2.69 9.03 5.81
CA ALA A 91 4.07 9.21 6.21
C ALA A 91 4.20 9.82 7.62
N ASP A 92 3.40 10.85 7.97
CA ASP A 92 3.37 11.42 9.33
C ASP A 92 3.07 10.36 10.38
N THR A 93 2.05 9.55 10.14
CA THR A 93 1.67 8.51 11.11
C THR A 93 2.73 7.42 11.25
N LEU A 94 3.31 6.95 10.14
CA LEU A 94 4.39 5.97 10.18
C LEU A 94 5.67 6.54 10.84
N CYS A 95 6.01 7.81 10.60
CA CYS A 95 7.11 8.46 11.30
C CYS A 95 6.88 8.57 12.81
N ARG A 96 5.64 8.78 13.25
CA ARG A 96 5.28 8.75 14.68
C ARG A 96 5.41 7.35 15.30
N LEU A 97 5.25 6.30 14.50
CA LEU A 97 5.51 4.92 14.90
C LEU A 97 7.02 4.58 14.92
N GLY A 98 7.88 5.54 14.57
CA GLY A 98 9.33 5.37 14.58
C GLY A 98 9.89 4.80 13.27
N CYS A 99 9.13 4.84 12.16
CA CYS A 99 9.59 4.38 10.85
C CYS A 99 10.12 5.54 10.01
N ASP A 100 11.12 5.25 9.18
CA ASP A 100 11.40 6.06 8.00
C ASP A 100 10.41 5.65 6.88
N VAL A 101 10.07 6.58 5.98
CA VAL A 101 9.04 6.31 4.96
C VAL A 101 9.46 6.85 3.61
N VAL A 102 9.38 6.02 2.59
CA VAL A 102 9.48 6.41 1.19
C VAL A 102 8.08 6.35 0.58
N VAL A 103 7.60 7.46 0.02
CA VAL A 103 6.35 7.52 -0.75
C VAL A 103 6.72 7.75 -2.21
N ALA A 104 6.52 6.76 -3.06
CA ALA A 104 6.90 6.81 -4.46
C ALA A 104 5.70 7.11 -5.36
N ASP A 105 5.87 8.04 -6.32
CA ASP A 105 4.98 8.12 -7.48
C ASP A 105 5.32 6.97 -8.44
N TYR A 106 4.38 6.63 -9.29
CA TYR A 106 4.55 5.74 -10.44
C TYR A 106 3.76 6.29 -11.62
N ARG A 107 4.13 5.93 -12.84
CA ARG A 107 3.41 6.33 -14.05
C ARG A 107 2.02 5.72 -14.05
N LEU A 108 1.06 6.39 -14.67
CA LEU A 108 -0.36 6.07 -14.59
C LEU A 108 -0.94 5.71 -15.97
N TYR A 109 -1.99 4.92 -15.97
CA TYR A 109 -2.83 4.72 -17.14
C TYR A 109 -3.62 6.02 -17.45
N PRO A 110 -3.87 6.41 -18.72
CA PRO A 110 -3.55 5.65 -19.93
C PRO A 110 -2.15 5.90 -20.53
N ASP A 111 -1.31 6.76 -19.92
CA ASP A 111 0.00 7.09 -20.45
C ASP A 111 0.93 5.86 -20.54
N VAL A 112 0.77 4.92 -19.59
CA VAL A 112 1.49 3.65 -19.56
C VAL A 112 0.54 2.50 -19.23
N ARG A 113 1.03 1.26 -19.36
CA ARG A 113 0.34 0.03 -18.98
C ARG A 113 0.94 -0.57 -17.70
N PHE A 114 0.36 -1.64 -17.23
CA PHE A 114 0.73 -2.33 -15.99
C PHE A 114 2.24 -2.67 -15.91
N GLU A 115 2.82 -3.16 -17.01
CA GLU A 115 4.24 -3.51 -17.06
C GLU A 115 5.13 -2.33 -16.65
N GLN A 116 4.90 -1.13 -17.22
CA GLN A 116 5.68 0.06 -16.93
C GLN A 116 5.44 0.57 -15.51
N MET A 117 4.25 0.37 -14.95
CA MET A 117 3.99 0.67 -13.54
C MET A 117 4.79 -0.24 -12.62
N MET A 118 4.89 -1.54 -12.95
CA MET A 118 5.72 -2.48 -12.20
C MET A 118 7.20 -2.12 -12.31
N GLN A 119 7.70 -1.72 -13.49
CA GLN A 119 9.06 -1.20 -13.65
C GLN A 119 9.33 -0.02 -12.72
N ASP A 120 8.39 0.92 -12.60
CA ASP A 120 8.51 2.08 -11.71
C ASP A 120 8.59 1.65 -10.24
N VAL A 121 7.76 0.69 -9.82
CA VAL A 121 7.78 0.18 -8.45
C VAL A 121 9.06 -0.58 -8.13
N VAL A 122 9.60 -1.35 -9.09
CA VAL A 122 10.91 -2.02 -8.98
C VAL A 122 12.03 -0.98 -8.86
N LEU A 123 12.03 0.06 -9.68
CA LEU A 123 13.01 1.16 -9.61
C LEU A 123 12.94 1.90 -8.27
N ALA A 124 11.75 2.15 -7.73
CA ALA A 124 11.60 2.73 -6.40
C ALA A 124 12.17 1.81 -5.29
N GLY A 125 11.94 0.50 -5.40
CA GLY A 125 12.56 -0.50 -4.52
C GLY A 125 14.09 -0.51 -4.66
N ARG A 126 14.61 -0.39 -5.87
CA ARG A 126 16.04 -0.27 -6.14
C ARG A 126 16.63 1.00 -5.52
N TRP A 127 15.92 2.13 -5.63
CA TRP A 127 16.35 3.36 -4.96
C TRP A 127 16.48 3.16 -3.45
N VAL A 128 15.51 2.50 -2.79
CA VAL A 128 15.59 2.16 -1.36
C VAL A 128 16.83 1.30 -1.08
N SER A 129 17.10 0.31 -1.92
CA SER A 129 18.27 -0.55 -1.80
C SER A 129 19.57 0.25 -1.81
N ASP A 130 19.70 1.18 -2.75
CA ASP A 130 20.95 1.87 -3.06
C ASP A 130 21.18 3.12 -2.18
N ASN A 131 20.11 3.72 -1.61
CA ASN A 131 20.18 5.01 -0.92
C ASN A 131 19.89 4.96 0.59
N THR A 132 19.66 3.77 1.15
CA THR A 132 19.41 3.61 2.59
C THR A 132 20.32 2.52 3.18
N PRO A 133 20.60 2.53 4.50
CA PRO A 133 21.54 1.59 5.10
C PRO A 133 21.21 0.13 4.80
N ALA A 134 22.21 -0.67 4.42
CA ALA A 134 22.03 -2.07 4.02
C ALA A 134 21.42 -2.96 5.13
N GLN A 135 21.57 -2.58 6.40
CA GLN A 135 21.04 -3.32 7.56
C GLN A 135 19.65 -2.81 7.99
N GLN A 136 19.14 -1.73 7.40
CA GLN A 136 17.85 -1.17 7.77
C GLN A 136 16.73 -2.13 7.33
N PRO A 137 15.86 -2.59 8.26
CA PRO A 137 14.74 -3.47 7.90
C PRO A 137 13.73 -2.70 7.05
N VAL A 138 13.20 -3.35 6.01
CA VAL A 138 12.25 -2.75 5.07
C VAL A 138 10.92 -3.48 5.11
N PHE A 139 9.84 -2.73 5.09
CA PHE A 139 8.49 -3.18 4.84
C PHE A 139 7.98 -2.53 3.55
N VAL A 140 7.25 -3.27 2.74
CA VAL A 140 6.47 -2.70 1.64
C VAL A 140 5.03 -2.58 2.09
N MET A 141 4.44 -1.43 1.90
CA MET A 141 3.04 -1.17 2.24
C MET A 141 2.32 -0.56 1.05
N GLY A 142 1.10 -1.00 0.78
CA GLY A 142 0.32 -0.43 -0.31
C GLY A 142 -1.15 -0.29 0.02
N HIS A 143 -1.85 0.60 -0.68
CA HIS A 143 -3.29 0.78 -0.61
C HIS A 143 -3.94 0.57 -1.98
N SER A 144 -5.04 -0.21 -2.05
CA SER A 144 -5.82 -0.39 -3.28
C SER A 144 -4.93 -0.86 -4.46
N ALA A 145 -4.93 -0.19 -5.60
CA ALA A 145 -4.01 -0.45 -6.72
C ALA A 145 -2.53 -0.53 -6.29
N GLY A 146 -2.09 0.33 -5.37
CA GLY A 146 -0.74 0.29 -4.81
C GLY A 146 -0.47 -0.93 -3.95
N ALA A 147 -1.50 -1.52 -3.33
CA ALA A 147 -1.35 -2.78 -2.61
C ALA A 147 -1.13 -3.96 -3.57
N GLN A 148 -1.78 -3.96 -4.73
CA GLN A 148 -1.53 -4.95 -5.78
C GLN A 148 -0.08 -4.85 -6.30
N LEU A 149 0.37 -3.65 -6.65
CA LEU A 149 1.74 -3.41 -7.13
C LEU A 149 2.79 -3.80 -6.07
N GLY A 150 2.56 -3.43 -4.80
CA GLY A 150 3.43 -3.77 -3.68
C GLY A 150 3.48 -5.26 -3.37
N ALA A 151 2.34 -5.96 -3.47
CA ALA A 151 2.30 -7.41 -3.32
C ALA A 151 3.12 -8.10 -4.42
N LEU A 152 2.98 -7.66 -5.66
CA LEU A 152 3.76 -8.20 -6.79
C LEU A 152 5.25 -7.92 -6.64
N LEU A 153 5.65 -6.74 -6.17
CA LEU A 153 7.05 -6.46 -5.85
C LEU A 153 7.62 -7.46 -4.85
N CYS A 154 6.85 -7.82 -3.82
CA CYS A 154 7.30 -8.73 -2.75
C CYS A 154 7.24 -10.21 -3.14
N LEU A 155 6.26 -10.60 -3.96
CA LEU A 155 5.97 -12.00 -4.28
C LEU A 155 6.62 -12.47 -5.57
N ASN A 156 6.71 -11.63 -6.60
CA ASN A 156 7.36 -11.98 -7.85
C ASN A 156 8.88 -11.90 -7.70
N GLN A 157 9.53 -13.08 -7.71
CA GLN A 157 10.99 -13.17 -7.53
C GLN A 157 11.77 -12.42 -8.59
N SER A 158 11.31 -12.37 -9.84
CA SER A 158 11.96 -11.60 -10.90
C SER A 158 11.96 -10.10 -10.59
N CYS A 159 10.82 -9.55 -10.20
CA CYS A 159 10.71 -8.15 -9.78
C CYS A 159 11.59 -7.86 -8.56
N LEU A 160 11.55 -8.74 -7.57
CA LEU A 160 12.30 -8.55 -6.33
C LEU A 160 13.82 -8.63 -6.56
N ALA A 161 14.28 -9.51 -7.44
CA ALA A 161 15.70 -9.66 -7.79
C ALA A 161 16.29 -8.39 -8.42
N GLU A 162 15.51 -7.64 -9.18
CA GLU A 162 15.94 -6.39 -9.80
C GLU A 162 16.10 -5.22 -8.81
N THR A 163 15.60 -5.36 -7.58
CA THR A 163 15.68 -4.31 -6.55
C THR A 163 17.01 -4.27 -5.77
N GLY A 164 18.00 -5.07 -6.16
CA GLY A 164 19.29 -5.13 -5.46
C GLY A 164 19.20 -5.85 -4.11
N ASN A 165 19.64 -5.24 -3.02
CA ASN A 165 19.64 -5.89 -1.70
C ASN A 165 18.31 -5.80 -0.93
N LEU A 166 17.26 -5.26 -1.54
CA LEU A 166 15.95 -5.09 -0.87
C LEU A 166 15.42 -6.44 -0.37
N ALA A 167 15.55 -7.51 -1.16
CA ALA A 167 15.08 -8.84 -0.80
C ALA A 167 15.62 -9.33 0.56
N ALA A 168 16.91 -9.11 0.82
CA ALA A 168 17.55 -9.51 2.07
C ALA A 168 17.08 -8.67 3.29
N ARG A 169 16.54 -7.50 3.04
CA ARG A 169 16.09 -6.52 4.05
C ARG A 169 14.58 -6.57 4.30
N LEU A 170 13.84 -7.22 3.39
CA LEU A 170 12.38 -7.23 3.41
C LEU A 170 11.86 -8.07 4.57
N LYS A 171 11.14 -7.45 5.50
CA LYS A 171 10.61 -8.05 6.73
C LYS A 171 9.12 -8.33 6.67
N GLY A 172 8.40 -7.75 5.72
CA GLY A 172 6.96 -7.99 5.54
C GLY A 172 6.34 -7.13 4.47
N PHE A 173 5.16 -7.53 4.06
CA PHE A 173 4.26 -6.75 3.20
C PHE A 173 2.97 -6.43 3.95
N VAL A 174 2.49 -5.19 3.85
CA VAL A 174 1.21 -4.75 4.38
C VAL A 174 0.31 -4.28 3.25
N GLY A 175 -0.79 -4.97 3.03
CA GLY A 175 -1.75 -4.63 2.00
C GLY A 175 -3.04 -4.08 2.57
N LEU A 176 -3.38 -2.83 2.23
CA LEU A 176 -4.63 -2.17 2.62
C LEU A 176 -5.62 -2.23 1.46
N ALA A 177 -6.70 -3.01 1.60
CA ALA A 177 -7.80 -3.10 0.64
C ALA A 177 -7.34 -3.34 -0.83
N GLY A 178 -6.38 -4.25 -1.03
CA GLY A 178 -5.80 -4.51 -2.35
C GLY A 178 -6.56 -5.54 -3.17
N PRO A 179 -6.64 -5.36 -4.51
CA PRO A 179 -7.08 -6.37 -5.45
C PRO A 179 -5.91 -7.32 -5.77
N TYR A 180 -6.03 -8.59 -5.40
CA TYR A 180 -4.93 -9.57 -5.55
C TYR A 180 -5.28 -10.75 -6.43
N ASP A 181 -6.60 -10.98 -6.66
CA ASP A 181 -7.19 -12.10 -7.41
C ASP A 181 -8.45 -11.60 -8.12
N PHE A 182 -8.30 -10.85 -9.22
CA PHE A 182 -9.39 -10.13 -9.89
C PHE A 182 -9.49 -10.44 -11.38
N TYR A 183 -8.89 -11.52 -11.84
CA TYR A 183 -9.11 -12.06 -13.16
C TYR A 183 -10.18 -13.17 -13.10
N PRO A 184 -11.12 -13.23 -14.04
CA PRO A 184 -11.31 -12.36 -15.22
C PRO A 184 -11.72 -10.94 -14.85
N PHE A 185 -11.30 -9.97 -15.68
CA PHE A 185 -11.58 -8.56 -15.45
C PHE A 185 -13.06 -8.24 -15.67
N THR A 186 -13.60 -7.35 -14.83
CA THR A 186 -14.98 -6.87 -14.90
C THR A 186 -15.10 -5.45 -15.47
N GLU A 187 -14.00 -4.68 -15.45
CA GLU A 187 -13.93 -3.32 -15.97
C GLU A 187 -13.36 -3.34 -17.39
N ASP A 188 -14.02 -2.68 -18.33
CA ASP A 188 -13.66 -2.73 -19.76
C ASP A 188 -12.23 -2.28 -20.04
N ASP A 189 -11.74 -1.30 -19.30
CA ASP A 189 -10.40 -0.75 -19.49
C ASP A 189 -9.27 -1.56 -18.83
N HIS A 190 -9.61 -2.50 -17.94
CA HIS A 190 -8.62 -3.42 -17.37
C HIS A 190 -8.01 -4.35 -18.44
N TRP A 191 -8.76 -4.69 -19.50
CA TRP A 191 -8.23 -5.49 -20.61
C TRP A 191 -7.09 -4.79 -21.34
N ASP A 192 -7.15 -3.46 -21.48
CA ASP A 192 -6.07 -2.66 -22.04
C ASP A 192 -4.97 -2.34 -21.02
N LEU A 193 -5.36 -2.01 -19.78
CA LEU A 193 -4.43 -1.67 -18.71
C LEU A 193 -3.46 -2.82 -18.38
N PHE A 194 -3.96 -4.05 -18.27
CA PHE A 194 -3.21 -5.24 -17.90
C PHE A 194 -2.77 -6.11 -19.08
N GLY A 195 -3.15 -5.71 -20.31
CA GLY A 195 -2.83 -6.44 -21.55
C GLY A 195 -1.35 -6.37 -21.92
N PRO A 196 -0.94 -7.19 -22.89
CA PRO A 196 -1.76 -8.10 -23.71
C PRO A 196 -2.25 -9.35 -22.96
N GLU A 197 -3.21 -10.09 -23.55
CA GLU A 197 -3.96 -11.18 -22.91
C GLU A 197 -3.08 -12.26 -22.25
N GLN A 198 -1.99 -12.64 -22.91
CA GLN A 198 -1.04 -13.61 -22.36
C GLN A 198 -0.40 -13.16 -21.03
N ASP A 199 -0.40 -11.86 -20.76
CA ASP A 199 0.24 -11.27 -19.58
C ASP A 199 -0.75 -11.00 -18.44
N TYR A 200 -2.06 -11.18 -18.64
CA TYR A 200 -3.07 -10.98 -17.60
C TYR A 200 -2.76 -11.70 -16.28
N PRO A 201 -2.27 -12.97 -16.28
CA PRO A 201 -1.89 -13.65 -15.06
C PRO A 201 -0.76 -12.96 -14.28
N LEU A 202 0.07 -12.17 -14.94
CA LEU A 202 1.19 -11.45 -14.30
C LEU A 202 0.71 -10.31 -13.39
N SER A 203 -0.51 -9.82 -13.61
CA SER A 203 -1.14 -8.80 -12.76
C SER A 203 -1.73 -9.34 -11.46
N GLN A 204 -1.86 -10.67 -11.32
CA GLN A 204 -2.54 -11.30 -10.20
C GLN A 204 -1.52 -11.76 -9.15
N ALA A 205 -1.46 -11.08 -8.00
CA ALA A 205 -0.50 -11.37 -6.94
C ALA A 205 -0.59 -12.81 -6.42
N VAL A 206 -1.78 -13.40 -6.46
CA VAL A 206 -2.03 -14.80 -6.05
C VAL A 206 -1.26 -15.84 -6.88
N ASN A 207 -0.79 -15.50 -8.07
CA ASN A 207 -0.02 -16.39 -8.93
C ASN A 207 1.47 -16.47 -8.56
N PHE A 208 1.92 -15.65 -7.61
CA PHE A 208 3.33 -15.54 -7.21
C PHE A 208 3.57 -15.93 -5.75
N VAL A 209 2.57 -16.53 -5.10
CA VAL A 209 2.72 -16.99 -3.70
C VAL A 209 3.77 -18.08 -3.59
N ARG A 210 4.56 -18.05 -2.52
CA ARG A 210 5.65 -19.00 -2.27
C ARG A 210 5.98 -19.11 -0.79
N ALA A 211 6.55 -20.23 -0.35
CA ALA A 211 6.83 -20.51 1.04
C ALA A 211 7.86 -19.56 1.67
N ASP A 212 8.84 -19.12 0.89
CA ASP A 212 9.92 -18.21 1.31
C ASP A 212 9.60 -16.72 1.06
N ALA A 213 8.33 -16.38 0.78
CA ALA A 213 7.89 -14.99 0.69
C ALA A 213 7.97 -14.29 2.06
N PRO A 214 8.16 -12.96 2.07
CA PRO A 214 8.04 -12.22 3.32
C PRO A 214 6.62 -12.39 3.92
N PRO A 215 6.46 -12.29 5.25
CA PRO A 215 5.16 -12.32 5.90
C PRO A 215 4.19 -11.31 5.30
N LEU A 216 2.95 -11.73 5.01
CA LEU A 216 1.91 -10.90 4.44
C LEU A 216 0.87 -10.54 5.51
N TYR A 217 0.62 -9.25 5.71
CA TYR A 217 -0.43 -8.76 6.58
C TYR A 217 -1.45 -7.96 5.77
N LEU A 218 -2.65 -8.52 5.65
CA LEU A 218 -3.68 -8.05 4.73
C LEU A 218 -4.84 -7.43 5.52
N LEU A 219 -4.99 -6.12 5.44
CA LEU A 219 -5.98 -5.33 6.17
C LEU A 219 -7.10 -4.90 5.21
N HIS A 220 -8.37 -5.17 5.57
CA HIS A 220 -9.51 -4.90 4.70
C HIS A 220 -10.70 -4.35 5.48
N GLY A 221 -11.43 -3.41 4.88
CA GLY A 221 -12.69 -2.95 5.45
C GLY A 221 -13.84 -3.88 5.07
N GLU A 222 -14.72 -4.20 6.02
CA GLU A 222 -15.88 -5.03 5.75
C GLU A 222 -16.87 -4.37 4.78
N GLN A 223 -16.98 -3.03 4.86
CA GLN A 223 -17.88 -2.24 4.03
C GLN A 223 -17.24 -1.79 2.70
N ASP A 224 -16.12 -2.41 2.30
CA ASP A 224 -15.48 -2.11 1.02
C ASP A 224 -16.31 -2.63 -0.16
N THR A 225 -16.92 -1.69 -0.89
CA THR A 225 -17.71 -1.99 -2.10
C THR A 225 -16.91 -1.81 -3.39
N ARG A 226 -15.70 -1.26 -3.32
CA ARG A 226 -14.84 -1.01 -4.48
C ARG A 226 -13.91 -2.19 -4.77
N VAL A 227 -13.26 -2.70 -3.75
CA VAL A 227 -12.43 -3.91 -3.82
C VAL A 227 -13.01 -4.93 -2.86
N ARG A 228 -13.52 -6.03 -3.39
CA ARG A 228 -14.14 -7.07 -2.57
C ARG A 228 -13.12 -7.67 -1.60
N ARG A 229 -13.50 -7.83 -0.34
CA ARG A 229 -12.63 -8.41 0.70
C ARG A 229 -12.20 -9.87 0.40
N GLY A 230 -12.89 -10.54 -0.54
CA GLY A 230 -12.49 -11.86 -1.06
C GLY A 230 -11.08 -11.88 -1.64
N HIS A 231 -10.59 -10.77 -2.21
CA HIS A 231 -9.23 -10.69 -2.75
C HIS A 231 -8.15 -10.88 -1.67
N SER A 232 -8.28 -10.24 -0.51
CA SER A 232 -7.35 -10.42 0.60
C SER A 232 -7.46 -11.81 1.22
N LYS A 233 -8.66 -12.41 1.25
CA LYS A 233 -8.86 -13.80 1.67
C LYS A 233 -8.17 -14.78 0.74
N SER A 234 -8.40 -14.65 -0.57
CA SER A 234 -7.78 -15.51 -1.59
C SER A 234 -6.26 -15.47 -1.52
N LEU A 235 -5.66 -14.27 -1.42
CA LEU A 235 -4.20 -14.15 -1.30
C LEU A 235 -3.67 -14.82 -0.03
N MET A 236 -4.32 -14.62 1.11
CA MET A 236 -3.93 -15.25 2.38
C MET A 236 -3.99 -16.77 2.28
N GLU A 237 -5.13 -17.33 1.84
CA GLU A 237 -5.32 -18.77 1.76
C GLU A 237 -4.34 -19.44 0.79
N LYS A 238 -4.11 -18.83 -0.38
CA LYS A 238 -3.13 -19.34 -1.36
C LYS A 238 -1.68 -19.25 -0.83
N ALA A 239 -1.33 -18.16 -0.13
CA ALA A 239 -0.01 -18.02 0.49
C ALA A 239 0.22 -19.08 1.56
N GLN A 240 -0.75 -19.31 2.45
CA GLN A 240 -0.69 -20.35 3.48
C GLN A 240 -0.62 -21.77 2.87
N ALA A 241 -1.42 -22.03 1.84
CA ALA A 241 -1.39 -23.30 1.12
C ALA A 241 -0.03 -23.59 0.44
N ALA A 242 0.67 -22.54 0.02
CA ALA A 242 2.04 -22.63 -0.51
C ALA A 242 3.11 -22.73 0.59
N GLY A 243 2.73 -22.77 1.87
CA GLY A 243 3.65 -22.80 3.01
C GLY A 243 4.19 -21.44 3.42
N GLY A 244 3.65 -20.35 2.87
CA GLY A 244 4.02 -18.98 3.21
C GLY A 244 3.28 -18.46 4.46
N GLN A 245 3.77 -17.38 5.00
CA GLN A 245 3.25 -16.74 6.20
C GLN A 245 2.31 -15.59 5.84
N ALA A 246 1.03 -15.70 6.15
CA ALA A 246 0.04 -14.68 5.83
C ALA A 246 -1.05 -14.62 6.91
N SER A 247 -1.48 -13.40 7.26
CA SER A 247 -2.62 -13.13 8.12
C SER A 247 -3.47 -11.99 7.57
N ARG A 248 -4.71 -11.93 8.00
CA ARG A 248 -5.70 -10.98 7.52
C ARG A 248 -6.55 -10.44 8.67
N GLU A 249 -6.78 -9.12 8.66
CA GLU A 249 -7.74 -8.48 9.55
C GLU A 249 -8.85 -7.80 8.75
N VAL A 250 -10.08 -7.92 9.22
CA VAL A 250 -11.25 -7.26 8.63
C VAL A 250 -11.89 -6.34 9.66
N TYR A 251 -12.11 -5.09 9.24
CA TYR A 251 -12.63 -4.03 10.11
C TYR A 251 -14.09 -3.74 9.76
N GLU A 252 -15.01 -4.06 10.67
CA GLU A 252 -16.47 -4.06 10.48
C GLU A 252 -17.04 -2.72 9.95
N ASN A 253 -16.50 -1.60 10.39
CA ASN A 253 -17.08 -0.28 10.11
C ASN A 253 -16.25 0.54 9.11
N LEU A 254 -15.35 -0.09 8.36
CA LEU A 254 -14.49 0.60 7.40
C LEU A 254 -14.83 0.20 5.97
N GLY A 255 -14.92 1.21 5.10
CA GLY A 255 -14.96 1.05 3.64
C GLY A 255 -13.58 1.16 3.01
N HIS A 256 -13.55 1.21 1.66
CA HIS A 256 -12.33 1.24 0.86
C HIS A 256 -11.37 2.39 1.21
N THR A 257 -11.93 3.59 1.37
CA THR A 257 -11.13 4.79 1.67
C THR A 257 -10.87 4.94 3.16
N ASP A 258 -11.78 4.45 4.01
CA ASP A 258 -11.68 4.62 5.46
C ASP A 258 -10.43 3.96 6.03
N ILE A 259 -10.02 2.82 5.46
CA ILE A 259 -8.85 2.08 5.92
C ILE A 259 -7.55 2.88 5.76
N ILE A 260 -7.41 3.67 4.70
CA ILE A 260 -6.25 4.54 4.52
C ILE A 260 -6.41 5.88 5.27
N VAL A 261 -7.61 6.41 5.36
CA VAL A 261 -7.91 7.63 6.13
C VAL A 261 -7.71 7.40 7.63
N ALA A 262 -7.78 6.15 8.12
CA ALA A 262 -7.42 5.78 9.49
C ALA A 262 -6.01 6.24 9.91
N PHE A 263 -5.12 6.48 8.95
CA PHE A 263 -3.77 7.04 9.19
C PHE A 263 -3.77 8.56 9.40
N SER A 264 -4.87 9.25 9.15
CA SER A 264 -4.91 10.71 9.32
C SER A 264 -4.90 11.10 10.81
N ALA A 265 -4.38 12.29 11.11
CA ALA A 265 -4.31 12.83 12.48
C ALA A 265 -5.68 12.84 13.19
N ILE A 266 -6.77 12.97 12.42
CA ILE A 266 -8.14 13.03 12.95
C ILE A 266 -8.69 11.63 13.25
N HIS A 267 -8.23 10.58 12.52
CA HIS A 267 -8.85 9.25 12.56
C HIS A 267 -7.97 8.15 13.18
N ARG A 268 -6.64 8.34 13.30
CA ARG A 268 -5.69 7.30 13.73
C ARG A 268 -5.93 6.70 15.13
N GLY A 269 -6.83 7.23 15.91
CA GLY A 269 -7.24 6.62 17.19
C GLY A 269 -8.66 6.03 17.17
N ARG A 270 -9.36 6.09 16.02
CA ARG A 270 -10.76 5.67 15.91
C ARG A 270 -10.95 4.20 15.52
N SER A 271 -9.92 3.58 14.96
CA SER A 271 -9.89 2.17 14.63
C SER A 271 -8.57 1.54 15.07
N SER A 272 -8.51 0.21 15.09
CA SER A 272 -7.28 -0.50 15.44
C SER A 272 -6.26 -0.59 14.29
N VAL A 273 -6.57 -0.17 13.08
CA VAL A 273 -5.72 -0.31 11.87
C VAL A 273 -4.27 0.11 12.12
N VAL A 274 -4.06 1.30 12.68
CA VAL A 274 -2.70 1.83 12.91
C VAL A 274 -1.98 1.05 14.01
N ARG A 275 -2.69 0.64 15.07
CA ARG A 275 -2.14 -0.19 16.15
C ARG A 275 -1.75 -1.58 15.65
N ASP A 276 -2.60 -2.20 14.85
CA ASP A 276 -2.39 -3.54 14.33
C ASP A 276 -1.21 -3.56 13.34
N LEU A 277 -1.10 -2.52 12.50
CA LEU A 277 0.09 -2.28 11.69
C LEU A 277 1.35 -2.10 12.54
N ALA A 278 1.30 -1.30 13.62
CA ALA A 278 2.45 -1.09 14.49
C ALA A 278 2.92 -2.40 15.12
N ASN A 279 1.99 -3.25 15.57
CA ASN A 279 2.31 -4.57 16.09
C ASN A 279 3.00 -5.45 15.04
N PHE A 280 2.52 -5.43 13.80
CA PHE A 280 3.15 -6.19 12.71
C PHE A 280 4.55 -5.68 12.37
N ILE A 281 4.79 -4.38 12.36
CA ILE A 281 6.13 -3.81 12.13
C ILE A 281 7.10 -4.22 13.25
N LEU A 282 6.62 -4.29 14.51
CA LEU A 282 7.44 -4.67 15.66
C LEU A 282 7.73 -6.17 15.71
N ASP A 283 6.76 -7.00 15.41
CA ASP A 283 6.85 -8.47 15.46
C ASP A 283 5.98 -9.12 14.35
N PRO A 284 6.49 -9.19 13.11
CA PRO A 284 5.73 -9.73 11.99
C PRO A 284 5.27 -11.18 12.21
N LEU A 285 6.13 -12.01 12.77
CA LEU A 285 5.82 -13.44 12.96
C LEU A 285 4.83 -13.65 14.08
N GLY A 286 5.00 -12.98 15.20
CA GLY A 286 4.05 -13.07 16.31
C GLY A 286 2.66 -12.56 15.98
N VAL A 287 2.51 -11.64 15.01
CA VAL A 287 1.18 -11.22 14.51
C VAL A 287 0.57 -12.30 13.62
N ILE A 288 1.36 -12.92 12.73
CA ILE A 288 0.89 -13.99 11.82
C ILE A 288 0.45 -15.25 12.58
N GLU A 289 1.16 -15.61 13.64
CA GLU A 289 0.89 -16.81 14.43
C GLU A 289 -0.31 -16.68 15.39
N ARG A 290 -0.87 -15.48 15.56
CA ARG A 290 -2.08 -15.31 16.40
C ARG A 290 -3.27 -16.05 15.78
N PRO A 291 -4.07 -16.79 16.56
CA PRO A 291 -5.28 -17.41 16.04
C PRO A 291 -6.22 -16.30 15.52
N MET A 292 -6.71 -16.46 14.29
CA MET A 292 -7.67 -15.53 13.69
C MET A 292 -8.92 -15.44 14.57
N ASN A 293 -9.39 -14.23 14.86
CA ASN A 293 -10.69 -14.03 15.48
C ASN A 293 -11.78 -14.58 14.53
N ASN A 294 -12.50 -15.59 14.95
CA ASN A 294 -13.48 -16.36 14.17
C ASN A 294 -14.73 -15.59 13.70
N ASN A 295 -14.73 -14.25 13.71
CA ASN A 295 -15.86 -13.45 13.23
C ASN A 295 -15.92 -13.31 11.69
N ASN A 296 -15.14 -14.10 10.92
CA ASN A 296 -14.92 -13.91 9.49
C ASN A 296 -15.56 -14.97 8.56
N THR A 297 -16.70 -15.58 8.92
CA THR A 297 -17.30 -16.70 8.15
C THR A 297 -18.28 -16.30 7.05
N GLY A 298 -18.32 -15.07 6.59
CA GLY A 298 -19.35 -14.59 5.65
C GLY A 298 -18.84 -14.04 4.30
N ASP A 299 -17.70 -14.51 3.77
CA ASP A 299 -17.19 -14.00 2.49
C ASP A 299 -17.78 -14.74 1.28
N VAL A 300 -18.58 -14.05 0.47
CA VAL A 300 -18.98 -14.47 -0.88
C VAL A 300 -17.89 -13.97 -1.85
N LEU A 301 -17.38 -14.88 -2.67
CA LEU A 301 -16.44 -14.60 -3.77
C LEU A 301 -17.08 -13.70 -4.85
#